data_ced752787893792df80970105cd334fe
#
_entry.id   ced752787893792df80970105cd334fe
#
_cell.length_a   1.000
_cell.length_b   1.000
_cell.length_c   1.000
_cell.angle_alpha   90.00
_cell.angle_beta   90.00
_cell.angle_gamma   90.00
#
_symmetry.space_group_name_H-M   'P 1'
#
loop_
_entity.id
_entity.type
_entity.pdbx_description
1 polymer ?
#
loop_
_entity_poly.entity_id
_entity_poly.type
_entity_poly.pdbx_seq_one_letter_code
_entity_poly.pdbx_strand_id
1 'polypeptide(L)'
;MPNATCFLVAYAIVLVLELLRWLDGTGRVPLPSAAKPWLARILLVGAAVGLFTHSLYLLDRIFLSASTSSSLRLVSSWHDWAIVSAWALACSYIWLLLKRRESLIGLFVLPLLLVLVGLSLAVPSEPLGNGSSATLWRLVHGASMTIGTMLVTLGFAMGIMYLIQAYRLKRKRPHQGVLRLPSLEYLQSFGSFCLLVSAASIGFGLVSGVIMNLVRDGQVNWTDRGILFSGGLFAWLVFAFWIQWQFVKRGKGAQTAWMNVLSFVIVAVAVLLVMSAPHGEVPAKRLDENPQS
;
A
#
# COMPACT_ATOMS: atom_id res chain seq x y z
N MET A 1 -6.86 15.08 -20.43
CA MET A 1 -6.92 13.93 -19.48
C MET A 1 -5.79 14.07 -18.51
N PRO A 2 -5.99 13.95 -17.19
CA PRO A 2 -4.89 14.00 -16.25
C PRO A 2 -4.01 12.76 -16.46
N ASN A 3 -2.75 12.96 -16.80
CA ASN A 3 -1.77 11.89 -16.91
C ASN A 3 -1.25 11.51 -15.52
N ALA A 4 -0.88 10.25 -15.31
CA ALA A 4 -0.30 9.77 -14.05
C ALA A 4 0.93 10.60 -13.61
N THR A 5 1.61 11.25 -14.55
CA THR A 5 2.72 12.17 -14.30
C THR A 5 2.33 13.41 -13.49
N CYS A 6 1.08 13.90 -13.59
CA CYS A 6 0.64 15.12 -12.88
C CYS A 6 0.68 14.92 -11.36
N PHE A 7 0.07 13.85 -10.84
CA PHE A 7 0.08 13.59 -9.40
C PHE A 7 1.42 13.03 -8.92
N LEU A 8 2.20 12.34 -9.77
CA LEU A 8 3.57 11.94 -9.45
C LEU A 8 4.43 13.17 -9.17
N VAL A 9 4.38 14.18 -10.05
CA VAL A 9 5.11 15.45 -9.86
C VAL A 9 4.62 16.17 -8.60
N ALA A 10 3.30 16.23 -8.38
CA ALA A 10 2.75 16.85 -7.19
C ALA A 10 3.27 16.21 -5.89
N TYR A 11 3.24 14.87 -5.80
CA TYR A 11 3.77 14.16 -4.62
C TYR A 11 5.29 14.26 -4.49
N ALA A 12 6.03 14.32 -5.60
CA ALA A 12 7.48 14.55 -5.57
C ALA A 12 7.81 15.95 -5.01
N ILE A 13 7.06 16.98 -5.43
CA ILE A 13 7.18 18.33 -4.86
C ILE A 13 6.87 18.33 -3.36
N VAL A 14 5.79 17.65 -2.95
CA VAL A 14 5.44 17.53 -1.52
C VAL A 14 6.55 16.84 -0.73
N LEU A 15 7.19 15.80 -1.28
CA LEU A 15 8.34 15.15 -0.65
C LEU A 15 9.53 16.11 -0.51
N VAL A 16 9.83 16.91 -1.55
CA VAL A 16 10.89 17.93 -1.49
C VAL A 16 10.59 18.97 -0.40
N LEU A 17 9.34 19.40 -0.27
CA LEU A 17 8.92 20.33 0.78
C LEU A 17 9.06 19.72 2.18
N GLU A 18 8.75 18.43 2.36
CA GLU A 18 8.98 17.71 3.63
C GLU A 18 10.48 17.58 3.93
N LEU A 19 11.33 17.35 2.92
CA LEU A 19 12.78 17.34 3.07
C LEU A 19 13.31 18.72 3.48
N LEU A 20 12.83 19.81 2.88
CA LEU A 20 13.17 21.19 3.27
C LEU A 20 12.77 21.46 4.73
N ARG A 21 11.58 21.03 5.13
CA ARG A 21 11.09 21.13 6.51
C ARG A 21 11.99 20.37 7.50
N TRP A 22 12.46 19.20 7.12
CA TRP A 22 13.42 18.43 7.90
C TRP A 22 14.78 19.13 7.98
N LEU A 23 15.29 19.69 6.86
CA LEU A 23 16.56 20.42 6.84
C LEU A 23 16.52 21.69 7.69
N ASP A 24 15.37 22.42 7.69
CA ASP A 24 15.15 23.55 8.61
C ASP A 24 15.20 23.08 10.07
N GLY A 25 14.52 21.98 10.38
CA GLY A 25 14.53 21.42 11.74
C GLY A 25 15.90 20.96 12.22
N THR A 26 16.81 20.56 11.31
CA THR A 26 18.20 20.21 11.64
C THR A 26 19.14 21.41 11.69
N GLY A 27 18.67 22.60 11.33
CA GLY A 27 19.48 23.82 11.25
C GLY A 27 20.45 23.87 10.07
N ARG A 28 20.38 22.88 9.15
CA ARG A 28 21.25 22.87 7.94
C ARG A 28 20.84 23.90 6.90
N VAL A 29 19.54 24.16 6.79
CA VAL A 29 18.97 25.19 5.91
C VAL A 29 17.95 25.95 6.74
N PRO A 30 18.38 26.96 7.53
CA PRO A 30 17.46 27.69 8.40
C PRO A 30 16.52 28.55 7.56
N LEU A 31 15.22 28.30 7.70
CA LEU A 31 14.18 29.11 7.06
C LEU A 31 13.79 30.30 7.94
N PRO A 32 13.50 31.46 7.34
CA PRO A 32 12.94 32.60 8.07
C PRO A 32 11.68 32.21 8.84
N SER A 33 11.51 32.75 10.05
CA SER A 33 10.33 32.43 10.88
C SER A 33 9.00 32.72 10.17
N ALA A 34 8.95 33.77 9.35
CA ALA A 34 7.81 34.10 8.52
C ALA A 34 7.49 33.08 7.43
N ALA A 35 8.47 32.30 6.94
CA ALA A 35 8.28 31.31 5.90
C ALA A 35 7.69 29.98 6.41
N LYS A 36 7.89 29.64 7.69
CA LYS A 36 7.47 28.35 8.27
C LYS A 36 5.96 28.09 8.19
N PRO A 37 5.07 29.03 8.53
CA PRO A 37 3.63 28.80 8.40
C PRO A 37 3.18 28.69 6.94
N TRP A 38 3.84 29.39 6.01
CA TRP A 38 3.57 29.28 4.60
C TRP A 38 4.00 27.93 4.04
N LEU A 39 5.16 27.41 4.43
CA LEU A 39 5.62 26.09 4.04
C LEU A 39 4.63 24.99 4.45
N ALA A 40 4.09 25.05 5.67
CA ALA A 40 3.08 24.10 6.14
C ALA A 40 1.78 24.19 5.34
N ARG A 41 1.36 25.41 4.93
CA ARG A 41 0.18 25.60 4.07
C ARG A 41 0.42 25.09 2.66
N ILE A 42 1.55 25.42 2.04
CA ILE A 42 1.93 24.98 0.69
C ILE A 42 2.00 23.45 0.63
N LEU A 43 2.56 22.82 1.67
CA LEU A 43 2.64 21.37 1.78
C LEU A 43 1.24 20.73 1.82
N LEU A 44 0.31 21.28 2.62
CA LEU A 44 -1.06 20.79 2.67
C LEU A 44 -1.79 21.00 1.35
N VAL A 45 -1.66 22.17 0.74
CA VAL A 45 -2.27 22.47 -0.57
C VAL A 45 -1.69 21.57 -1.65
N GLY A 46 -0.37 21.39 -1.70
CA GLY A 46 0.29 20.50 -2.65
C GLY A 46 -0.16 19.05 -2.52
N ALA A 47 -0.29 18.55 -1.27
CA ALA A 47 -0.82 17.21 -1.01
C ALA A 47 -2.29 17.08 -1.43
N ALA A 48 -3.12 18.10 -1.18
CA ALA A 48 -4.53 18.12 -1.57
C ALA A 48 -4.69 18.18 -3.10
N VAL A 49 -3.89 18.97 -3.80
CA VAL A 49 -3.86 19.02 -5.27
C VAL A 49 -3.40 17.68 -5.85
N GLY A 50 -2.36 17.07 -5.28
CA GLY A 50 -1.92 15.73 -5.66
C GLY A 50 -3.02 14.68 -5.49
N LEU A 51 -3.72 14.67 -4.35
CA LEU A 51 -4.84 13.75 -4.11
C LEU A 51 -6.01 14.04 -5.05
N PHE A 52 -6.34 15.31 -5.30
CA PHE A 52 -7.42 15.69 -6.19
C PHE A 52 -7.16 15.23 -7.64
N THR A 53 -5.97 15.52 -8.19
CA THR A 53 -5.59 15.08 -9.54
C THR A 53 -5.53 13.56 -9.65
N HIS A 54 -5.08 12.87 -8.59
CA HIS A 54 -5.08 11.41 -8.51
C HIS A 54 -6.52 10.84 -8.49
N SER A 55 -7.42 11.48 -7.73
CA SER A 55 -8.84 11.09 -7.70
C SER A 55 -9.52 11.30 -9.06
N LEU A 56 -9.23 12.41 -9.75
CA LEU A 56 -9.73 12.64 -11.10
C LEU A 56 -9.24 11.58 -12.09
N TYR A 57 -7.97 11.17 -11.99
CA TYR A 57 -7.42 10.09 -12.82
C TYR A 57 -8.15 8.77 -12.56
N LEU A 58 -8.41 8.40 -11.30
CA LEU A 58 -9.17 7.19 -10.96
C LEU A 58 -10.61 7.25 -11.47
N LEU A 59 -11.29 8.39 -11.32
CA LEU A 59 -12.65 8.59 -11.83
C LEU A 59 -12.71 8.44 -13.35
N ASP A 60 -11.76 9.05 -14.08
CA ASP A 60 -11.66 8.93 -15.54
C ASP A 60 -11.51 7.46 -15.95
N ARG A 61 -10.64 6.69 -15.29
CA ARG A 61 -10.52 5.24 -15.55
C ARG A 61 -11.79 4.45 -15.26
N ILE A 62 -12.52 4.80 -14.21
CA ILE A 62 -13.80 4.14 -13.88
C ILE A 62 -14.85 4.44 -14.95
N PHE A 63 -14.99 5.70 -15.35
CA PHE A 63 -15.98 6.12 -16.34
C PHE A 63 -15.66 5.56 -17.74
N LEU A 64 -14.39 5.59 -18.17
CA LEU A 64 -13.96 4.97 -19.43
C LEU A 64 -14.21 3.47 -19.43
N SER A 65 -13.93 2.78 -18.32
CA SER A 65 -14.21 1.34 -18.19
C SER A 65 -15.70 1.05 -18.23
N ALA A 66 -16.56 1.88 -17.65
CA ALA A 66 -18.00 1.73 -17.67
C ALA A 66 -18.61 1.94 -19.06
N SER A 67 -18.02 2.81 -19.88
CA SER A 67 -18.50 3.08 -21.25
C SER A 67 -18.11 1.99 -22.26
N THR A 68 -17.01 1.27 -22.02
CA THR A 68 -16.48 0.24 -22.93
C THR A 68 -16.83 -1.20 -22.53
N SER A 69 -17.20 -1.43 -21.28
CA SER A 69 -17.57 -2.77 -20.78
C SER A 69 -18.57 -2.65 -19.64
N SER A 70 -19.58 -3.53 -19.62
CA SER A 70 -20.65 -3.59 -18.63
C SER A 70 -20.20 -3.94 -17.19
N SER A 71 -18.90 -3.93 -16.88
CA SER A 71 -18.36 -4.28 -15.57
C SER A 71 -17.40 -3.23 -15.03
N LEU A 72 -17.60 -2.83 -13.77
CA LEU A 72 -16.66 -1.99 -12.99
C LEU A 72 -15.28 -2.67 -12.88
N ARG A 73 -14.27 -2.07 -13.52
CA ARG A 73 -12.89 -2.59 -13.56
C ARG A 73 -11.93 -1.80 -12.69
N LEU A 74 -12.31 -1.54 -11.43
CA LEU A 74 -11.54 -0.70 -10.51
C LEU A 74 -10.18 -1.27 -10.09
N VAL A 75 -10.03 -2.59 -10.05
CA VAL A 75 -8.81 -3.31 -9.64
C VAL A 75 -8.67 -4.54 -10.52
N SER A 76 -8.59 -4.34 -11.82
CA SER A 76 -8.54 -5.44 -12.80
C SER A 76 -7.14 -5.72 -13.32
N SER A 77 -6.19 -4.82 -13.11
CA SER A 77 -4.80 -4.92 -13.57
C SER A 77 -3.82 -4.61 -12.44
N TRP A 78 -2.56 -5.02 -12.61
CA TRP A 78 -1.47 -4.63 -11.68
C TRP A 78 -1.27 -3.11 -11.62
N HIS A 79 -1.47 -2.42 -12.75
CA HIS A 79 -1.47 -0.96 -12.80
C HIS A 79 -2.56 -0.38 -11.88
N ASP A 80 -3.81 -0.86 -11.99
CA ASP A 80 -4.92 -0.38 -11.17
C ASP A 80 -4.68 -0.63 -9.68
N TRP A 81 -4.18 -1.83 -9.34
CA TRP A 81 -3.82 -2.17 -7.98
C TRP A 81 -2.78 -1.19 -7.39
N ALA A 82 -1.71 -0.90 -8.14
CA ALA A 82 -0.65 -0.01 -7.68
C ALA A 82 -1.14 1.44 -7.52
N ILE A 83 -1.94 1.94 -8.47
CA ILE A 83 -2.52 3.29 -8.44
C ILE A 83 -3.51 3.42 -7.27
N VAL A 84 -4.45 2.49 -7.09
CA VAL A 84 -5.41 2.55 -5.98
C VAL A 84 -4.70 2.45 -4.62
N SER A 85 -3.66 1.61 -4.51
CA SER A 85 -2.84 1.52 -3.30
C SER A 85 -2.12 2.84 -3.00
N ALA A 86 -1.55 3.48 -4.03
CA ALA A 86 -0.91 4.79 -3.89
C ALA A 86 -1.91 5.89 -3.48
N TRP A 87 -3.12 5.87 -4.05
CA TRP A 87 -4.20 6.80 -3.68
C TRP A 87 -4.60 6.62 -2.20
N ALA A 88 -4.77 5.39 -1.74
CA ALA A 88 -5.11 5.10 -0.35
C ALA A 88 -3.99 5.53 0.62
N LEU A 89 -2.71 5.39 0.23
CA LEU A 89 -1.57 5.94 1.00
C LEU A 89 -1.60 7.47 1.00
N ALA A 90 -1.97 8.13 -0.10
CA ALA A 90 -2.11 9.59 -0.15
C ALA A 90 -3.21 10.09 0.78
N CYS A 91 -4.37 9.41 0.82
CA CYS A 91 -5.44 9.69 1.78
C CYS A 91 -4.94 9.55 3.23
N SER A 92 -4.22 8.45 3.51
CA SER A 92 -3.64 8.19 4.83
C SER A 92 -2.60 9.25 5.22
N TYR A 93 -1.78 9.70 4.27
CA TYR A 93 -0.80 10.78 4.49
C TYR A 93 -1.48 12.08 4.84
N ILE A 94 -2.50 12.53 4.09
CA ILE A 94 -3.23 13.77 4.37
C ILE A 94 -3.92 13.67 5.74
N TRP A 95 -4.57 12.55 6.05
CA TRP A 95 -5.20 12.34 7.34
C TRP A 95 -4.19 12.45 8.50
N LEU A 96 -3.01 11.85 8.37
CA LEU A 96 -1.94 11.94 9.37
C LEU A 96 -1.38 13.36 9.46
N LEU A 97 -1.20 14.05 8.33
CA LEU A 97 -0.74 15.42 8.27
C LEU A 97 -1.71 16.38 8.99
N LEU A 98 -3.02 16.21 8.80
CA LEU A 98 -4.03 17.03 9.48
C LEU A 98 -4.06 16.78 10.99
N LYS A 99 -3.91 15.53 11.42
CA LYS A 99 -3.91 15.17 12.85
C LYS A 99 -2.60 15.52 13.57
N ARG A 100 -1.47 15.51 12.84
CA ARG A 100 -0.13 15.65 13.41
C ARG A 100 0.74 16.57 12.57
N ARG A 101 0.30 17.82 12.45
CA ARG A 101 0.90 18.87 11.59
C ARG A 101 2.40 19.09 11.79
N GLU A 102 2.92 18.80 12.98
CA GLU A 102 4.34 18.99 13.29
C GLU A 102 5.21 17.77 12.98
N SER A 103 4.59 16.62 12.66
CA SER A 103 5.30 15.39 12.40
C SER A 103 5.81 15.30 10.97
N LEU A 104 7.02 14.77 10.78
CA LEU A 104 7.64 14.51 9.48
C LEU A 104 7.29 13.11 8.94
N ILE A 105 6.05 12.68 9.11
CA ILE A 105 5.54 11.39 8.64
C ILE A 105 5.66 11.27 7.11
N GLY A 106 5.53 12.40 6.41
CA GLY A 106 5.65 12.44 4.95
C GLY A 106 6.96 11.89 4.42
N LEU A 107 8.08 12.05 5.15
CA LEU A 107 9.38 11.50 4.75
C LEU A 107 9.40 9.96 4.65
N PHE A 108 8.44 9.27 5.28
CA PHE A 108 8.34 7.81 5.27
C PHE A 108 7.22 7.31 4.36
N VAL A 109 6.10 8.02 4.31
CA VAL A 109 4.93 7.60 3.52
C VAL A 109 5.04 8.00 2.05
N LEU A 110 5.52 9.23 1.76
CA LEU A 110 5.62 9.72 0.38
C LEU A 110 6.59 8.92 -0.51
N PRO A 111 7.79 8.48 -0.04
CA PRO A 111 8.64 7.61 -0.85
C PRO A 111 7.95 6.29 -1.24
N LEU A 112 7.21 5.67 -0.31
CA LEU A 112 6.47 4.43 -0.58
C LEU A 112 5.33 4.68 -1.60
N LEU A 113 4.63 5.80 -1.47
CA LEU A 113 3.63 6.24 -2.43
C LEU A 113 4.24 6.44 -3.81
N LEU A 114 5.37 7.15 -3.91
CA LEU A 114 6.06 7.39 -5.19
C LEU A 114 6.57 6.10 -5.83
N VAL A 115 7.03 5.13 -5.03
CA VAL A 115 7.40 3.79 -5.51
C VAL A 115 6.19 3.08 -6.12
N LEU A 116 5.01 3.14 -5.49
CA LEU A 116 3.79 2.52 -6.03
C LEU A 116 3.33 3.22 -7.32
N VAL A 117 3.38 4.56 -7.39
CA VAL A 117 3.09 5.29 -8.63
C VAL A 117 4.11 4.93 -9.72
N GLY A 118 5.41 4.87 -9.39
CA GLY A 118 6.45 4.46 -10.32
C GLY A 118 6.24 3.02 -10.81
N LEU A 119 5.89 2.11 -9.91
CA LEU A 119 5.55 0.72 -10.26
C LEU A 119 4.37 0.66 -11.23
N SER A 120 3.32 1.47 -11.01
CA SER A 120 2.17 1.50 -11.91
C SER A 120 2.54 1.89 -13.35
N LEU A 121 3.54 2.76 -13.52
CA LEU A 121 4.03 3.16 -14.84
C LEU A 121 4.85 2.06 -15.54
N ALA A 122 5.40 1.13 -14.76
CA ALA A 122 6.26 0.04 -15.25
C ALA A 122 5.49 -1.25 -15.56
N VAL A 123 4.24 -1.40 -15.06
CA VAL A 123 3.46 -2.64 -15.22
C VAL A 123 2.35 -2.48 -16.25
N PRO A 124 1.98 -3.58 -16.96
CA PRO A 124 0.90 -3.55 -17.94
C PRO A 124 -0.44 -3.15 -17.34
N SER A 125 -1.21 -2.37 -18.09
CA SER A 125 -2.58 -1.96 -17.73
C SER A 125 -3.64 -2.95 -18.22
N GLU A 126 -3.23 -4.07 -18.80
CA GLU A 126 -4.14 -5.10 -19.31
C GLU A 126 -4.84 -5.83 -18.17
N PRO A 127 -6.15 -6.18 -18.34
CA PRO A 127 -6.90 -6.89 -17.32
C PRO A 127 -6.36 -8.31 -17.08
N LEU A 128 -6.25 -8.72 -15.82
CA LEU A 128 -5.79 -10.04 -15.40
C LEU A 128 -6.79 -11.20 -15.70
N GLY A 129 -7.87 -10.95 -16.45
CA GLY A 129 -8.84 -11.98 -16.85
C GLY A 129 -10.09 -11.43 -17.54
N ASN A 130 -10.63 -12.19 -18.47
CA ASN A 130 -11.71 -11.79 -19.38
C ASN A 130 -13.11 -12.29 -19.00
N GLY A 131 -13.35 -12.83 -17.79
CA GLY A 131 -14.63 -13.40 -17.41
C GLY A 131 -15.62 -12.42 -16.79
N SER A 132 -16.87 -12.41 -17.24
CA SER A 132 -17.96 -11.58 -16.70
C SER A 132 -18.68 -12.21 -15.49
N SER A 133 -18.60 -13.52 -15.32
CA SER A 133 -19.44 -14.30 -14.40
C SER A 133 -19.13 -14.14 -12.90
N ALA A 134 -18.01 -13.53 -12.51
CA ALA A 134 -17.62 -13.39 -11.11
C ALA A 134 -17.19 -11.95 -10.74
N THR A 135 -17.80 -10.94 -11.38
CA THR A 135 -17.37 -9.53 -11.27
C THR A 135 -17.38 -9.01 -9.84
N LEU A 136 -18.42 -9.31 -9.05
CA LEU A 136 -18.52 -8.88 -7.65
C LEU A 136 -17.40 -9.47 -6.78
N TRP A 137 -17.19 -10.78 -6.88
CA TRP A 137 -16.16 -11.48 -6.10
C TRP A 137 -14.76 -11.04 -6.48
N ARG A 138 -14.51 -10.73 -7.76
CA ARG A 138 -13.25 -10.16 -8.23
C ARG A 138 -13.00 -8.77 -7.65
N LEU A 139 -14.03 -7.91 -7.60
CA LEU A 139 -13.93 -6.59 -6.98
C LEU A 139 -13.64 -6.70 -5.49
N VAL A 140 -14.38 -7.57 -4.76
CA VAL A 140 -14.16 -7.79 -3.32
C VAL A 140 -12.75 -8.34 -3.06
N HIS A 141 -12.29 -9.31 -3.86
CA HIS A 141 -10.94 -9.86 -3.76
C HIS A 141 -9.87 -8.78 -3.98
N GLY A 142 -9.96 -8.06 -5.10
CA GLY A 142 -9.00 -7.02 -5.46
C GLY A 142 -8.97 -5.88 -4.43
N ALA A 143 -10.14 -5.39 -3.99
CA ALA A 143 -10.23 -4.34 -2.98
C ALA A 143 -9.66 -4.79 -1.63
N SER A 144 -10.00 -6.00 -1.18
CA SER A 144 -9.50 -6.56 0.09
C SER A 144 -7.98 -6.74 0.07
N MET A 145 -7.42 -7.28 -1.02
CA MET A 145 -5.98 -7.42 -1.20
C MET A 145 -5.27 -6.05 -1.24
N THR A 146 -5.87 -5.06 -1.93
CA THR A 146 -5.34 -3.70 -2.00
C THR A 146 -5.32 -3.03 -0.62
N ILE A 147 -6.41 -3.10 0.13
CA ILE A 147 -6.49 -2.55 1.49
C ILE A 147 -5.47 -3.25 2.40
N GLY A 148 -5.39 -4.57 2.33
CA GLY A 148 -4.44 -5.35 3.15
C GLY A 148 -2.99 -4.98 2.89
N THR A 149 -2.57 -4.93 1.63
CA THR A 149 -1.18 -4.59 1.25
C THR A 149 -0.85 -3.13 1.55
N MET A 150 -1.79 -2.20 1.36
CA MET A 150 -1.62 -0.79 1.74
C MET A 150 -1.42 -0.63 3.25
N LEU A 151 -2.21 -1.33 4.07
CA LEU A 151 -2.07 -1.27 5.53
C LEU A 151 -0.76 -1.87 6.02
N VAL A 152 -0.27 -2.97 5.42
CA VAL A 152 1.08 -3.49 5.71
C VAL A 152 2.15 -2.46 5.36
N THR A 153 2.01 -1.77 4.22
CA THR A 153 2.94 -0.71 3.80
C THR A 153 2.94 0.47 4.78
N LEU A 154 1.77 0.87 5.27
CA LEU A 154 1.65 1.92 6.28
C LEU A 154 2.22 1.46 7.63
N GLY A 155 1.96 0.21 8.02
CA GLY A 155 2.56 -0.42 9.20
C GLY A 155 4.09 -0.46 9.14
N PHE A 156 4.67 -0.73 7.98
CA PHE A 156 6.10 -0.64 7.74
C PHE A 156 6.65 0.77 8.02
N ALA A 157 6.00 1.82 7.48
CA ALA A 157 6.39 3.19 7.75
C ALA A 157 6.38 3.51 9.26
N MET A 158 5.34 3.05 9.98
CA MET A 158 5.26 3.20 11.44
C MET A 158 6.37 2.43 12.16
N GLY A 159 6.68 1.21 11.72
CA GLY A 159 7.76 0.38 12.26
C GLY A 159 9.13 1.04 12.11
N ILE A 160 9.45 1.55 10.93
CA ILE A 160 10.72 2.26 10.68
C ILE A 160 10.82 3.53 11.55
N MET A 161 9.76 4.34 11.63
CA MET A 161 9.73 5.53 12.49
C MET A 161 9.93 5.17 13.95
N TYR A 162 9.30 4.07 14.43
CA TYR A 162 9.50 3.57 15.78
C TYR A 162 10.96 3.22 16.05
N LEU A 163 11.59 2.43 15.17
CA LEU A 163 12.99 1.98 15.33
C LEU A 163 13.95 3.17 15.36
N ILE A 164 13.76 4.15 14.48
CA ILE A 164 14.56 5.38 14.47
C ILE A 164 14.40 6.16 15.78
N GLN A 165 13.15 6.34 16.24
CA GLN A 165 12.87 7.07 17.48
C GLN A 165 13.42 6.35 18.70
N ALA A 166 13.25 5.05 18.81
CA ALA A 166 13.77 4.22 19.90
C ALA A 166 15.32 4.25 19.95
N TYR A 167 15.98 4.15 18.78
CA TYR A 167 17.42 4.27 18.68
C TYR A 167 17.95 5.62 19.17
N ARG A 168 17.27 6.71 18.79
CA ARG A 168 17.63 8.07 19.20
C ARG A 168 17.49 8.29 20.70
N LEU A 169 16.38 7.81 21.28
CA LEU A 169 16.16 7.89 22.75
C LEU A 169 17.22 7.09 23.50
N LYS A 170 17.58 5.90 23.03
CA LYS A 170 18.64 5.08 23.64
C LYS A 170 20.01 5.78 23.66
N ARG A 171 20.30 6.57 22.62
CA ARG A 171 21.56 7.33 22.52
C ARG A 171 21.53 8.69 23.24
N LYS A 172 20.48 9.01 23.99
CA LYS A 172 20.33 10.28 24.74
C LYS A 172 20.62 11.53 23.87
N ARG A 173 20.36 11.46 22.56
CA ARG A 173 20.57 12.61 21.68
C ARG A 173 19.46 13.63 21.91
N PRO A 174 19.81 14.91 22.23
CA PRO A 174 18.80 15.92 22.53
C PRO A 174 17.88 16.17 21.34
N HIS A 175 16.64 16.56 21.63
CA HIS A 175 15.57 16.84 20.65
C HIS A 175 15.85 18.07 19.75
N GLN A 176 16.93 18.80 19.99
CA GLN A 176 17.23 20.01 19.26
C GLN A 176 17.56 19.70 17.79
N GLY A 177 16.73 20.21 16.88
CA GLY A 177 17.00 20.19 15.43
C GLY A 177 16.74 18.89 14.68
N VAL A 178 16.03 17.91 15.26
CA VAL A 178 15.91 16.58 14.65
C VAL A 178 14.44 16.20 14.41
N LEU A 179 14.24 15.31 13.44
CA LEU A 179 12.98 14.70 13.02
C LEU A 179 11.90 14.67 14.12
N ARG A 180 10.85 15.47 13.99
CA ARG A 180 9.70 15.42 14.88
C ARG A 180 8.83 14.22 14.49
N LEU A 181 9.04 13.09 15.15
CA LEU A 181 8.26 11.87 14.97
C LEU A 181 7.16 11.77 16.04
N PRO A 182 6.08 11.05 15.77
CA PRO A 182 5.05 10.73 16.78
C PRO A 182 5.64 9.96 17.97
N SER A 183 4.90 9.92 19.09
CA SER A 183 5.32 9.15 20.26
C SER A 183 5.48 7.66 19.93
N LEU A 184 6.39 6.97 20.65
CA LEU A 184 6.63 5.54 20.48
C LEU A 184 5.34 4.73 20.69
N GLU A 185 4.54 5.11 21.66
CA GLU A 185 3.27 4.47 21.96
C GLU A 185 2.28 4.57 20.79
N TYR A 186 2.17 5.77 20.18
CA TYR A 186 1.34 5.96 19.00
C TYR A 186 1.80 5.11 17.81
N LEU A 187 3.12 5.13 17.53
CA LEU A 187 3.70 4.37 16.42
C LEU A 187 3.48 2.86 16.60
N GLN A 188 3.64 2.37 17.82
CA GLN A 188 3.40 0.96 18.18
C GLN A 188 1.92 0.60 18.04
N SER A 189 1.02 1.38 18.64
CA SER A 189 -0.42 1.12 18.63
C SER A 189 -0.98 1.16 17.21
N PHE A 190 -0.61 2.20 16.44
CA PHE A 190 -1.09 2.35 15.05
C PHE A 190 -0.49 1.28 14.12
N GLY A 191 0.80 0.92 14.30
CA GLY A 191 1.43 -0.19 13.57
C GLY A 191 0.76 -1.53 13.86
N SER A 192 0.39 -1.80 15.12
CA SER A 192 -0.36 -3.02 15.50
C SER A 192 -1.76 -3.04 14.89
N PHE A 193 -2.45 -1.91 14.87
CA PHE A 193 -3.75 -1.76 14.20
C PHE A 193 -3.64 -2.04 12.70
N CYS A 194 -2.63 -1.49 12.03
CA CYS A 194 -2.38 -1.74 10.61
C CYS A 194 -2.19 -3.24 10.33
N LEU A 195 -1.41 -3.94 11.16
CA LEU A 195 -1.17 -5.37 10.98
C LEU A 195 -2.44 -6.21 11.20
N LEU A 196 -3.24 -5.90 12.21
CA LEU A 196 -4.51 -6.58 12.48
C LEU A 196 -5.49 -6.43 11.31
N VAL A 197 -5.71 -5.19 10.88
CA VAL A 197 -6.68 -4.91 9.81
C VAL A 197 -6.18 -5.46 8.46
N SER A 198 -4.85 -5.45 8.22
CA SER A 198 -4.29 -6.07 7.02
C SER A 198 -4.51 -7.59 7.01
N ALA A 199 -4.31 -8.28 8.13
CA ALA A 199 -4.57 -9.71 8.24
C ALA A 199 -6.05 -10.04 7.97
N ALA A 200 -6.98 -9.26 8.56
CA ALA A 200 -8.41 -9.42 8.30
C ALA A 200 -8.74 -9.18 6.81
N SER A 201 -8.23 -8.10 6.22
CA SER A 201 -8.47 -7.76 4.81
C SER A 201 -7.95 -8.83 3.86
N ILE A 202 -6.73 -9.33 4.07
CA ILE A 202 -6.15 -10.40 3.24
C ILE A 202 -6.90 -11.72 3.44
N GLY A 203 -7.37 -12.01 4.66
CA GLY A 203 -8.25 -13.15 4.92
C GLY A 203 -9.57 -13.08 4.13
N PHE A 204 -10.23 -11.92 4.11
CA PHE A 204 -11.40 -11.68 3.26
C PHE A 204 -11.08 -11.81 1.78
N GLY A 205 -9.92 -11.29 1.35
CA GLY A 205 -9.40 -11.46 0.01
C GLY A 205 -9.22 -12.93 -0.37
N LEU A 206 -8.64 -13.74 0.52
CA LEU A 206 -8.46 -15.17 0.29
C LEU A 206 -9.82 -15.89 0.12
N VAL A 207 -10.77 -15.67 1.04
CA VAL A 207 -12.11 -16.26 0.97
C VAL A 207 -12.82 -15.86 -0.32
N SER A 208 -12.82 -14.57 -0.68
CA SER A 208 -13.47 -14.11 -1.91
C SER A 208 -12.79 -14.66 -3.17
N GLY A 209 -11.48 -14.87 -3.16
CA GLY A 209 -10.74 -15.52 -4.25
C GLY A 209 -11.12 -16.98 -4.43
N VAL A 210 -11.28 -17.73 -3.32
CA VAL A 210 -11.80 -19.12 -3.35
C VAL A 210 -13.22 -19.18 -3.92
N ILE A 211 -14.11 -18.29 -3.46
CA ILE A 211 -15.49 -18.21 -3.97
C ILE A 211 -15.49 -17.85 -5.47
N MET A 212 -14.64 -16.91 -5.88
CA MET A 212 -14.50 -16.53 -7.29
C MET A 212 -14.12 -17.74 -8.17
N ASN A 213 -13.17 -18.59 -7.72
CA ASN A 213 -12.78 -19.79 -8.44
C ASN A 213 -13.93 -20.83 -8.51
N LEU A 214 -14.67 -21.02 -7.40
CA LEU A 214 -15.83 -21.90 -7.37
C LEU A 214 -16.93 -21.44 -8.35
N VAL A 215 -17.20 -20.14 -8.40
CA VAL A 215 -18.24 -19.58 -9.31
C VAL A 215 -17.79 -19.65 -10.77
N ARG A 216 -16.50 -19.51 -11.06
CA ARG A 216 -15.98 -19.52 -12.43
C ARG A 216 -15.75 -20.92 -12.98
N ASP A 217 -15.12 -21.79 -12.20
CA ASP A 217 -14.57 -23.07 -12.67
C ASP A 217 -15.31 -24.28 -12.05
N GLY A 218 -16.26 -24.05 -11.14
CA GLY A 218 -16.99 -25.11 -10.42
C GLY A 218 -16.15 -25.90 -9.40
N GLN A 219 -14.85 -25.63 -9.33
CA GLN A 219 -13.91 -26.32 -8.45
C GLN A 219 -12.77 -25.40 -8.03
N VAL A 220 -12.13 -25.72 -6.90
CA VAL A 220 -10.94 -25.00 -6.39
C VAL A 220 -9.71 -25.83 -6.67
N ASN A 221 -8.81 -25.29 -7.47
CA ASN A 221 -7.49 -25.87 -7.64
C ASN A 221 -6.57 -25.44 -6.48
N TRP A 222 -6.52 -26.23 -5.41
CA TRP A 222 -5.74 -25.95 -4.21
C TRP A 222 -4.23 -25.86 -4.46
N THR A 223 -3.74 -26.37 -5.60
CA THR A 223 -2.33 -26.27 -6.02
C THR A 223 -2.04 -25.00 -6.82
N ASP A 224 -3.05 -24.15 -7.05
CA ASP A 224 -2.86 -22.88 -7.72
C ASP A 224 -1.90 -21.99 -6.91
N ARG A 225 -0.91 -21.41 -7.60
CA ARG A 225 0.13 -20.59 -6.99
C ARG A 225 -0.46 -19.37 -6.26
N GLY A 226 -1.50 -18.76 -6.82
CA GLY A 226 -2.17 -17.62 -6.20
C GLY A 226 -2.79 -17.99 -4.85
N ILE A 227 -3.46 -19.16 -4.75
CA ILE A 227 -4.06 -19.65 -3.51
C ILE A 227 -2.96 -19.98 -2.48
N LEU A 228 -1.90 -20.68 -2.91
CA LEU A 228 -0.80 -21.05 -2.01
C LEU A 228 -0.08 -19.83 -1.45
N PHE A 229 0.27 -18.84 -2.30
CA PHE A 229 0.94 -17.62 -1.85
C PHE A 229 0.03 -16.77 -0.96
N SER A 230 -1.25 -16.59 -1.33
CA SER A 230 -2.19 -15.82 -0.51
C SER A 230 -2.47 -16.50 0.83
N GLY A 231 -2.58 -17.83 0.84
CA GLY A 231 -2.75 -18.62 2.06
C GLY A 231 -1.53 -18.55 2.97
N GLY A 232 -0.33 -18.69 2.41
CA GLY A 232 0.93 -18.54 3.15
C GLY A 232 1.10 -17.13 3.72
N LEU A 233 0.76 -16.11 2.94
CA LEU A 233 0.77 -14.72 3.37
C LEU A 233 -0.22 -14.47 4.53
N PHE A 234 -1.44 -14.98 4.40
CA PHE A 234 -2.44 -14.86 5.46
C PHE A 234 -1.98 -15.56 6.75
N ALA A 235 -1.48 -16.79 6.65
CA ALA A 235 -0.95 -17.53 7.80
C ALA A 235 0.21 -16.76 8.47
N TRP A 236 1.11 -16.17 7.68
CA TRP A 236 2.17 -15.31 8.20
C TRP A 236 1.62 -14.10 8.95
N LEU A 237 0.65 -13.36 8.40
CA LEU A 237 0.11 -12.17 9.03
C LEU A 237 -0.62 -12.48 10.33
N VAL A 238 -1.36 -13.59 10.39
CA VAL A 238 -1.99 -14.07 11.63
C VAL A 238 -0.93 -14.42 12.67
N PHE A 239 0.12 -15.13 12.27
CA PHE A 239 1.25 -15.47 13.15
C PHE A 239 1.97 -14.21 13.64
N ALA A 240 2.29 -13.27 12.73
CA ALA A 240 2.94 -12.01 13.06
C ALA A 240 2.10 -11.17 14.03
N PHE A 241 0.79 -11.11 13.82
CA PHE A 241 -0.12 -10.42 14.74
C PHE A 241 -0.16 -11.09 16.13
N TRP A 242 -0.23 -12.42 16.18
CA TRP A 242 -0.21 -13.16 17.44
C TRP A 242 1.08 -12.92 18.23
N ILE A 243 2.24 -13.01 17.57
CA ILE A 243 3.56 -12.71 18.17
C ILE A 243 3.62 -11.25 18.63
N GLN A 244 3.15 -10.32 17.80
CA GLN A 244 3.13 -8.89 18.13
C GLN A 244 2.28 -8.61 19.37
N TRP A 245 1.12 -9.25 19.51
CA TRP A 245 0.28 -9.18 20.69
C TRP A 245 1.04 -9.60 21.97
N GLN A 246 1.84 -10.67 21.90
CA GLN A 246 2.66 -11.11 23.03
C GLN A 246 3.77 -10.10 23.36
N PHE A 247 4.38 -9.49 22.35
CA PHE A 247 5.42 -8.47 22.56
C PHE A 247 4.85 -7.18 23.15
N VAL A 248 3.69 -6.74 22.72
CA VAL A 248 3.00 -5.56 23.26
C VAL A 248 2.73 -5.77 24.76
N LYS A 249 2.17 -6.92 25.15
CA LYS A 249 1.92 -7.27 26.56
C LYS A 249 3.17 -7.28 27.42
N ARG A 250 4.34 -7.58 26.84
CA ARG A 250 5.63 -7.63 27.51
C ARG A 250 6.43 -6.32 27.43
N GLY A 251 5.85 -5.24 26.89
CA GLY A 251 6.54 -3.96 26.72
C GLY A 251 7.68 -3.98 25.70
N LYS A 252 7.73 -4.97 24.79
CA LYS A 252 8.80 -5.16 23.81
C LYS A 252 8.52 -4.41 22.49
N GLY A 253 8.40 -3.10 22.54
CA GLY A 253 8.00 -2.26 21.41
C GLY A 253 8.91 -2.34 20.19
N ALA A 254 10.23 -2.48 20.37
CA ALA A 254 11.16 -2.63 19.24
C ALA A 254 10.91 -3.92 18.45
N GLN A 255 10.56 -5.02 19.12
CA GLN A 255 10.23 -6.29 18.47
C GLN A 255 8.90 -6.18 17.71
N THR A 256 7.92 -5.45 18.27
CA THR A 256 6.67 -5.10 17.59
C THR A 256 6.94 -4.35 16.27
N ALA A 257 7.83 -3.37 16.30
CA ALA A 257 8.21 -2.61 15.11
C ALA A 257 8.90 -3.49 14.06
N TRP A 258 9.77 -4.41 14.47
CA TRP A 258 10.39 -5.38 13.56
C TRP A 258 9.39 -6.34 12.91
N MET A 259 8.31 -6.73 13.61
CA MET A 259 7.24 -7.54 13.01
C MET A 259 6.56 -6.80 11.85
N ASN A 260 6.30 -5.49 11.99
CA ASN A 260 5.75 -4.68 10.89
C ASN A 260 6.69 -4.61 9.69
N VAL A 261 8.00 -4.41 9.94
CA VAL A 261 9.01 -4.36 8.87
C VAL A 261 9.11 -5.70 8.14
N LEU A 262 9.18 -6.81 8.88
CA LEU A 262 9.30 -8.14 8.31
C LEU A 262 8.03 -8.53 7.53
N SER A 263 6.85 -8.18 8.05
CA SER A 263 5.58 -8.42 7.35
C SER A 263 5.52 -7.70 6.01
N PHE A 264 6.00 -6.45 5.94
CA PHE A 264 6.10 -5.72 4.67
C PHE A 264 7.04 -6.41 3.67
N VAL A 265 8.21 -6.85 4.11
CA VAL A 265 9.18 -7.56 3.23
C VAL A 265 8.55 -8.83 2.66
N ILE A 266 7.86 -9.62 3.50
CA ILE A 266 7.21 -10.85 3.06
C ILE A 266 6.07 -10.56 2.08
N VAL A 267 5.23 -9.53 2.36
CA VAL A 267 4.17 -9.10 1.44
C VAL A 267 4.76 -8.62 0.11
N ALA A 268 5.81 -7.81 0.14
CA ALA A 268 6.47 -7.32 -1.07
C ALA A 268 7.03 -8.47 -1.93
N VAL A 269 7.70 -9.43 -1.29
CA VAL A 269 8.19 -10.64 -1.98
C VAL A 269 7.03 -11.47 -2.54
N ALA A 270 5.96 -11.68 -1.79
CA ALA A 270 4.79 -12.41 -2.26
C ALA A 270 4.14 -11.72 -3.48
N VAL A 271 3.96 -10.40 -3.44
CA VAL A 271 3.43 -9.62 -4.57
C VAL A 271 4.34 -9.75 -5.80
N LEU A 272 5.65 -9.61 -5.64
CA LEU A 272 6.61 -9.77 -6.75
C LEU A 272 6.57 -11.18 -7.35
N LEU A 273 6.47 -12.22 -6.53
CA LEU A 273 6.35 -13.60 -6.99
C LEU A 273 5.04 -13.83 -7.74
N VAL A 274 3.93 -13.28 -7.26
CA VAL A 274 2.65 -13.36 -7.96
C VAL A 274 2.68 -12.58 -9.28
N MET A 275 3.30 -11.39 -9.31
CA MET A 275 3.46 -10.60 -10.55
C MET A 275 4.35 -11.30 -11.58
N SER A 276 5.38 -12.03 -11.16
CA SER A 276 6.30 -12.75 -12.05
C SER A 276 5.75 -14.09 -12.55
N ALA A 277 4.67 -14.60 -11.95
CA ALA A 277 4.04 -15.83 -12.40
C ALA A 277 3.25 -15.57 -13.70
N PRO A 278 3.37 -16.40 -14.75
CA PRO A 278 2.55 -16.28 -15.95
C PRO A 278 1.08 -16.47 -15.59
N HIS A 279 0.31 -15.38 -15.63
CA HIS A 279 -1.12 -15.40 -15.37
C HIS A 279 -1.83 -15.72 -16.70
N GLY A 280 -2.44 -16.90 -16.78
CA GLY A 280 -3.41 -17.19 -17.86
C GLY A 280 -2.91 -17.96 -19.08
N GLU A 281 -1.79 -18.67 -19.03
CA GLU A 281 -1.61 -19.76 -19.99
C GLU A 281 -2.61 -20.88 -19.62
N VAL A 282 -3.78 -20.83 -20.24
CA VAL A 282 -4.62 -22.03 -20.42
C VAL A 282 -3.69 -23.02 -21.12
N PRO A 283 -3.40 -24.20 -20.53
CA PRO A 283 -2.66 -25.23 -21.25
C PRO A 283 -3.39 -25.43 -22.59
N ALA A 284 -2.71 -25.23 -23.70
CA ALA A 284 -3.25 -25.51 -25.01
C ALA A 284 -3.74 -26.96 -24.96
N LYS A 285 -5.06 -27.12 -24.79
CA LYS A 285 -5.72 -28.44 -24.87
C LYS A 285 -5.31 -28.95 -26.22
N ARG A 286 -4.51 -30.02 -26.24
CA ARG A 286 -4.06 -30.68 -27.48
C ARG A 286 -5.26 -30.84 -28.41
N LEU A 287 -5.29 -30.05 -29.48
CA LEU A 287 -6.22 -30.17 -30.58
C LEU A 287 -5.78 -31.30 -31.54
N ASP A 288 -4.99 -32.25 -31.04
CA ASP A 288 -4.42 -33.36 -31.79
C ASP A 288 -5.03 -34.68 -31.33
N GLU A 289 -6.36 -34.79 -31.26
CA GLU A 289 -7.03 -36.08 -31.32
C GLU A 289 -8.29 -35.91 -32.17
N ASN A 290 -8.07 -35.77 -33.49
CA ASN A 290 -9.03 -36.19 -34.47
C ASN A 290 -8.54 -37.51 -35.03
N PRO A 291 -9.02 -38.69 -34.58
CA PRO A 291 -8.86 -39.92 -35.31
C PRO A 291 -9.89 -39.90 -36.43
N GLN A 292 -9.42 -39.53 -37.63
CA GLN A 292 -10.10 -39.96 -38.85
C GLN A 292 -9.90 -41.46 -38.96
N SER A 293 -10.94 -42.20 -38.82
CA SER A 293 -11.18 -43.49 -39.50
C SER A 293 -12.68 -43.78 -39.51
#